data_93d6a56338bcb76b624e3864f3dafe6c
#
_entry.id   93d6a56338bcb76b624e3864f3dafe6c
#
_cell.length_a   1.000
_cell.length_b   1.000
_cell.length_c   1.000
_cell.angle_alpha   90.00
_cell.angle_beta   90.00
_cell.angle_gamma   90.00
#
_symmetry.space_group_name_H-M   'P 1'
#
loop_
_entity.id
_entity.type
_entity.pdbx_description
1 polymer ?
#
loop_
_entity_poly.entity_id
_entity_poly.type
_entity_poly.pdbx_seq_one_letter_code
_entity_poly.pdbx_strand_id
1 'polypeptide(L)'
;MKRTFRIFLFAAILAAFLMGCSPLLPVSPSGETAVPSEPSAPPATTAPTEEPAPTFDDSVLGEAYTNEGTFTDAWGSEWSYSLHLPRLLLDTPAAEELNSKIHRDLSGIISSMETAIEQSTPAELCAVRWERVWTDSIVSLAVIVEYAEGTSHYYIYHFDCANSIELDSAHMLRRLGISMDDYTAAVRRAAAQAFDRQYAGADPAIGGGAAYLLQLRAMTVAAAGNSDPVPFLPNEDGSLRIFPSIGSIARAGWYMTPLTVSFGSAETGTGAPIQSNSSDVWAAITLDGT
;
A
#
# COMPACT_ATOMS: atom_id res chain seq x y z
N MET A 1 -16.56 37.59 14.36
CA MET A 1 -16.29 36.46 15.25
C MET A 1 -14.86 35.98 15.05
N LYS A 2 -13.98 36.20 16.03
CA LYS A 2 -12.55 35.88 15.96
C LYS A 2 -12.36 34.44 16.44
N ARG A 3 -11.89 33.51 15.56
CA ARG A 3 -11.47 32.15 15.94
C ARG A 3 -9.97 32.16 16.19
N THR A 4 -9.62 31.94 17.43
CA THR A 4 -8.26 31.83 17.96
C THR A 4 -7.64 30.48 17.54
N PHE A 5 -6.53 30.53 16.82
CA PHE A 5 -5.69 29.39 16.45
C PHE A 5 -4.84 29.01 17.68
N ARG A 6 -5.02 27.80 18.21
CA ARG A 6 -4.16 27.24 19.26
C ARG A 6 -3.07 26.38 18.62
N ILE A 7 -1.87 26.92 18.63
CA ILE A 7 -0.64 26.22 18.29
C ILE A 7 -0.23 25.40 19.53
N PHE A 8 -0.18 24.07 19.41
CA PHE A 8 0.44 23.20 20.42
C PHE A 8 1.89 22.97 20.08
N LEU A 9 2.74 23.54 20.94
CA LEU A 9 4.19 23.35 20.96
C LEU A 9 4.48 22.06 21.73
N PHE A 10 5.01 21.01 21.10
CA PHE A 10 5.54 19.85 21.79
C PHE A 10 7.03 20.02 22.00
N ALA A 11 7.40 20.16 23.28
CA ALA A 11 8.78 20.23 23.75
C ALA A 11 9.36 18.82 23.86
N ALA A 12 10.62 18.69 23.37
CA ALA A 12 11.45 17.52 23.45
C ALA A 12 11.81 17.15 24.89
N ILE A 13 11.75 15.85 25.22
CA ILE A 13 12.45 15.28 26.39
C ILE A 13 13.45 14.24 25.88
N LEU A 14 14.73 14.63 25.99
CA LEU A 14 15.90 13.81 25.78
C LEU A 14 16.25 13.16 27.12
N ALA A 15 16.28 11.85 27.22
CA ALA A 15 16.85 11.14 28.37
C ALA A 15 17.84 10.07 27.88
N ALA A 16 19.07 10.34 28.15
CA ALA A 16 20.19 9.41 27.97
C ALA A 16 20.20 8.35 29.07
N PHE A 17 20.44 7.09 28.70
CA PHE A 17 20.91 6.08 29.63
C PHE A 17 22.16 5.40 29.07
N LEU A 18 23.25 5.62 29.81
CA LEU A 18 24.56 5.02 29.66
C LEU A 18 24.70 3.83 30.60
N MET A 19 25.49 2.86 30.14
CA MET A 19 26.30 1.90 30.88
C MET A 19 25.67 0.66 31.51
N GLY A 20 26.20 -0.48 31.07
CA GLY A 20 26.16 -1.77 31.72
C GLY A 20 27.23 -2.72 31.16
N CYS A 21 28.47 -2.58 31.62
CA CYS A 21 29.54 -3.56 31.41
C CYS A 21 29.27 -4.83 32.23
N SER A 22 29.43 -6.00 31.61
CA SER A 22 29.49 -7.28 32.33
C SER A 22 30.84 -7.97 32.11
N PRO A 23 31.45 -8.54 33.12
CA PRO A 23 32.79 -9.12 33.04
C PRO A 23 32.75 -10.60 32.61
N LEU A 24 33.82 -10.97 31.92
CA LEU A 24 34.22 -12.34 31.56
C LEU A 24 34.63 -13.14 32.80
N LEU A 25 34.21 -14.40 32.87
CA LEU A 25 34.75 -15.39 33.77
C LEU A 25 35.50 -16.51 33.00
N PRO A 26 36.59 -17.06 33.58
CA PRO A 26 37.50 -17.94 32.87
C PRO A 26 37.06 -19.41 32.90
N VAL A 27 37.36 -20.11 31.81
CA VAL A 27 37.21 -21.56 31.67
C VAL A 27 38.49 -22.24 32.14
N SER A 28 38.37 -23.22 33.04
CA SER A 28 39.43 -24.18 33.37
C SER A 28 39.21 -25.51 32.66
N PRO A 29 40.27 -26.16 32.18
CA PRO A 29 40.18 -27.44 31.55
C PRO A 29 40.37 -28.59 32.53
N SER A 30 39.58 -29.65 32.43
CA SER A 30 39.90 -30.94 32.98
C SER A 30 39.69 -32.00 31.92
N GLY A 31 40.75 -32.65 31.57
CA GLY A 31 40.75 -33.78 30.69
C GLY A 31 40.35 -35.06 31.41
N GLU A 32 39.64 -35.91 30.71
CA GLU A 32 39.56 -37.33 31.05
C GLU A 32 39.42 -38.15 29.78
N THR A 33 40.36 -39.03 29.60
CA THR A 33 40.53 -39.95 28.46
C THR A 33 39.54 -41.11 28.61
N ALA A 34 38.56 -41.21 27.74
CA ALA A 34 37.63 -42.37 27.67
C ALA A 34 37.90 -43.18 26.36
N VAL A 35 37.97 -44.45 26.56
CA VAL A 35 38.20 -45.54 25.63
C VAL A 35 37.13 -45.57 24.50
N PRO A 36 37.49 -45.87 23.23
CA PRO A 36 36.50 -45.91 22.14
C PRO A 36 35.64 -47.18 22.22
N SER A 37 34.36 -46.98 22.43
CA SER A 37 33.34 -48.00 22.23
C SER A 37 32.88 -47.96 20.77
N GLU A 38 32.77 -49.12 20.16
CA GLU A 38 32.36 -49.41 18.80
C GLU A 38 30.97 -48.78 18.50
N PRO A 39 30.78 -48.08 17.37
CA PRO A 39 29.50 -47.43 17.09
C PRO A 39 28.45 -48.45 16.67
N SER A 40 27.48 -48.68 17.52
CA SER A 40 26.21 -49.31 17.16
C SER A 40 25.47 -48.42 16.16
N ALA A 41 25.10 -48.98 15.00
CA ALA A 41 24.39 -48.25 13.98
C ALA A 41 23.08 -47.68 14.52
N PRO A 42 22.78 -46.38 14.32
CA PRO A 42 21.53 -45.80 14.77
C PRO A 42 20.37 -46.38 13.98
N PRO A 43 19.21 -46.61 14.61
CA PRO A 43 17.99 -47.00 13.91
C PRO A 43 17.62 -45.93 12.90
N ALA A 44 17.25 -46.35 11.68
CA ALA A 44 16.80 -45.48 10.62
C ALA A 44 15.62 -44.61 11.14
N THR A 45 15.90 -43.36 11.41
CA THR A 45 14.87 -42.36 11.71
C THR A 45 14.08 -42.16 10.44
N THR A 46 12.85 -42.65 10.40
CA THR A 46 11.89 -42.27 9.36
C THR A 46 11.76 -40.76 9.42
N ALA A 47 12.15 -40.09 8.33
CA ALA A 47 11.94 -38.65 8.18
C ALA A 47 10.45 -38.35 8.40
N PRO A 48 10.10 -37.32 9.19
CA PRO A 48 8.71 -36.92 9.33
C PRO A 48 8.19 -36.62 7.93
N THR A 49 7.05 -37.22 7.57
CA THR A 49 6.30 -36.85 6.37
C THR A 49 5.87 -35.43 6.60
N GLU A 50 6.46 -34.49 5.87
CA GLU A 50 6.07 -33.08 5.90
C GLU A 50 4.62 -33.01 5.42
N GLU A 51 3.71 -32.65 6.33
CA GLU A 51 2.33 -32.37 5.98
C GLU A 51 2.33 -31.21 4.99
N PRO A 52 1.63 -31.32 3.84
CA PRO A 52 1.61 -30.24 2.87
C PRO A 52 1.11 -28.97 3.52
N ALA A 53 1.83 -27.88 3.32
CA ALA A 53 1.45 -26.57 3.85
C ALA A 53 0.02 -26.21 3.39
N PRO A 54 -0.83 -25.63 4.27
CA PRO A 54 -2.18 -25.24 3.89
C PRO A 54 -2.14 -24.28 2.72
N THR A 55 -2.93 -24.57 1.69
CA THR A 55 -3.12 -23.68 0.54
C THR A 55 -4.27 -22.73 0.87
N PHE A 56 -4.02 -21.44 0.80
CA PHE A 56 -5.02 -20.39 0.96
C PHE A 56 -5.48 -19.91 -0.41
N ASP A 57 -6.78 -19.65 -0.52
CA ASP A 57 -7.44 -19.15 -1.73
C ASP A 57 -8.57 -18.16 -1.39
N ASP A 58 -9.36 -17.81 -2.36
CA ASP A 58 -10.46 -16.87 -2.20
C ASP A 58 -11.57 -17.33 -1.23
N SER A 59 -11.59 -18.59 -0.78
CA SER A 59 -12.56 -19.07 0.20
C SER A 59 -12.42 -18.41 1.58
N VAL A 60 -11.26 -17.81 1.87
CA VAL A 60 -11.03 -17.04 3.11
C VAL A 60 -11.44 -15.57 2.98
N LEU A 61 -12.02 -15.17 1.86
CA LEU A 61 -12.46 -13.80 1.59
C LEU A 61 -13.99 -13.75 1.42
N GLY A 62 -14.57 -12.64 1.82
CA GLY A 62 -16.00 -12.38 1.65
C GLY A 62 -16.30 -10.89 1.67
N GLU A 63 -17.59 -10.56 1.62
CA GLU A 63 -18.09 -9.19 1.72
C GLU A 63 -18.48 -8.87 3.16
N ALA A 64 -17.98 -7.76 3.70
CA ALA A 64 -18.42 -7.21 4.97
C ALA A 64 -19.65 -6.31 4.82
N TYR A 65 -19.76 -5.65 3.68
CA TYR A 65 -20.81 -4.71 3.35
C TYR A 65 -21.01 -4.65 1.86
N THR A 66 -22.27 -4.61 1.43
CA THR A 66 -22.68 -4.46 0.04
C THR A 66 -23.90 -3.57 -0.02
N ASN A 67 -23.86 -2.51 -0.83
CA ASN A 67 -24.99 -1.64 -1.12
C ASN A 67 -24.83 -1.04 -2.52
N GLU A 68 -25.80 -1.28 -3.40
CA GLU A 68 -25.79 -0.84 -4.78
C GLU A 68 -27.13 -0.23 -5.17
N GLY A 69 -27.14 0.75 -6.04
CA GLY A 69 -28.38 1.32 -6.53
C GLY A 69 -28.21 2.59 -7.33
N THR A 70 -29.35 3.23 -7.51
CA THR A 70 -29.45 4.57 -8.10
C THR A 70 -30.33 5.45 -7.22
N PHE A 71 -30.07 6.74 -7.24
CA PHE A 71 -30.96 7.74 -6.63
C PHE A 71 -30.96 9.01 -7.48
N THR A 72 -31.98 9.84 -7.30
CA THR A 72 -32.10 11.13 -7.99
C THR A 72 -31.90 12.24 -6.97
N ASP A 73 -30.97 13.16 -7.25
CA ASP A 73 -30.75 14.31 -6.38
C ASP A 73 -31.88 15.36 -6.48
N ALA A 74 -31.84 16.37 -5.62
CA ALA A 74 -32.82 17.44 -5.56
C ALA A 74 -32.88 18.29 -6.86
N TRP A 75 -31.90 18.18 -7.75
CA TRP A 75 -31.85 18.87 -9.04
C TRP A 75 -32.32 17.99 -10.22
N GLY A 76 -32.69 16.73 -9.95
CA GLY A 76 -33.15 15.77 -10.95
C GLY A 76 -32.04 15.00 -11.65
N SER A 77 -30.79 15.07 -11.16
CA SER A 77 -29.68 14.27 -11.70
C SER A 77 -29.73 12.85 -11.12
N GLU A 78 -29.57 11.86 -11.98
CA GLU A 78 -29.49 10.45 -11.59
C GLU A 78 -28.03 10.07 -11.23
N TRP A 79 -27.88 9.42 -10.09
CA TRP A 79 -26.62 8.95 -9.55
C TRP A 79 -26.65 7.43 -9.38
N SER A 80 -25.63 6.73 -9.87
CA SER A 80 -25.44 5.30 -9.62
C SER A 80 -24.33 5.12 -8.61
N TYR A 81 -24.49 4.15 -7.73
CA TYR A 81 -23.47 3.83 -6.73
C TYR A 81 -23.33 2.32 -6.53
N SER A 82 -22.13 1.89 -6.12
CA SER A 82 -21.80 0.50 -5.82
C SER A 82 -20.76 0.46 -4.72
N LEU A 83 -21.13 -0.04 -3.54
CA LEU A 83 -20.33 -0.04 -2.33
C LEU A 83 -20.08 -1.48 -1.89
N HIS A 84 -18.84 -1.93 -1.96
CA HIS A 84 -18.39 -3.27 -1.59
C HIS A 84 -17.19 -3.20 -0.67
N LEU A 85 -17.29 -3.76 0.53
CA LEU A 85 -16.18 -3.87 1.47
C LEU A 85 -15.77 -5.33 1.65
N PRO A 86 -14.48 -5.65 1.58
CA PRO A 86 -13.99 -7.00 1.85
C PRO A 86 -13.96 -7.31 3.34
N ARG A 87 -13.94 -8.61 3.65
CA ARG A 87 -13.56 -9.13 4.96
C ARG A 87 -12.77 -10.43 4.83
N LEU A 88 -11.90 -10.68 5.78
CA LEU A 88 -11.30 -11.99 5.99
C LEU A 88 -12.29 -12.88 6.76
N LEU A 89 -12.45 -14.13 6.29
CA LEU A 89 -13.32 -15.15 6.89
C LEU A 89 -12.54 -16.11 7.83
N LEU A 90 -11.32 -15.73 8.21
CA LEU A 90 -10.50 -16.50 9.14
C LEU A 90 -10.94 -16.22 10.58
N ASP A 91 -11.12 -17.30 11.35
CA ASP A 91 -11.49 -17.22 12.77
C ASP A 91 -10.24 -17.02 13.64
N THR A 92 -9.62 -15.86 13.49
CA THR A 92 -8.43 -15.45 14.26
C THR A 92 -8.55 -14.01 14.72
N PRO A 93 -8.03 -13.67 15.93
CA PRO A 93 -8.07 -12.30 16.44
C PRO A 93 -7.44 -11.27 15.49
N ALA A 94 -6.36 -11.62 14.79
CA ALA A 94 -5.69 -10.73 13.87
C ALA A 94 -6.53 -10.45 12.60
N ALA A 95 -7.29 -11.45 12.11
CA ALA A 95 -8.22 -11.23 11.00
C ALA A 95 -9.40 -10.34 11.42
N GLU A 96 -9.91 -10.51 12.64
CA GLU A 96 -10.96 -9.63 13.18
C GLU A 96 -10.46 -8.20 13.38
N GLU A 97 -9.21 -8.03 13.81
CA GLU A 97 -8.59 -6.71 13.95
C GLU A 97 -8.45 -6.02 12.58
N LEU A 98 -7.97 -6.75 11.55
CA LEU A 98 -7.90 -6.22 10.19
C LEU A 98 -9.28 -5.87 9.63
N ASN A 99 -10.30 -6.73 9.82
CA ASN A 99 -11.68 -6.44 9.42
C ASN A 99 -12.20 -5.16 10.09
N SER A 100 -11.91 -4.99 11.39
CA SER A 100 -12.27 -3.79 12.14
C SER A 100 -11.53 -2.56 11.66
N LYS A 101 -10.28 -2.69 11.24
CA LYS A 101 -9.48 -1.61 10.65
C LYS A 101 -10.05 -1.18 9.31
N ILE A 102 -10.34 -2.12 8.40
CA ILE A 102 -10.97 -1.84 7.10
C ILE A 102 -12.29 -1.07 7.30
N HIS A 103 -13.14 -1.56 8.22
CA HIS A 103 -14.41 -0.89 8.52
C HIS A 103 -14.19 0.53 9.06
N ARG A 104 -13.28 0.72 10.01
CA ARG A 104 -12.98 2.03 10.60
C ARG A 104 -12.43 3.02 9.59
N ASP A 105 -11.53 2.58 8.70
CA ASP A 105 -10.90 3.43 7.69
C ASP A 105 -11.92 3.92 6.64
N LEU A 106 -13.00 3.15 6.40
CA LEU A 106 -13.97 3.40 5.34
C LEU A 106 -15.35 3.84 5.84
N SER A 107 -15.64 3.73 7.14
CA SER A 107 -16.97 4.03 7.70
C SER A 107 -17.43 5.44 7.40
N GLY A 108 -16.55 6.45 7.50
CA GLY A 108 -16.89 7.84 7.19
C GLY A 108 -17.26 8.05 5.72
N ILE A 109 -16.60 7.33 4.82
CA ILE A 109 -16.86 7.37 3.38
C ILE A 109 -18.23 6.75 3.07
N ILE A 110 -18.49 5.56 3.63
CA ILE A 110 -19.79 4.88 3.48
C ILE A 110 -20.92 5.74 4.03
N SER A 111 -20.78 6.26 5.26
CA SER A 111 -21.81 7.11 5.88
C SER A 111 -22.06 8.41 5.13
N SER A 112 -21.04 8.99 4.49
CA SER A 112 -21.21 10.16 3.62
C SER A 112 -22.09 9.84 2.42
N MET A 113 -21.88 8.67 1.80
CA MET A 113 -22.71 8.21 0.67
C MET A 113 -24.13 7.90 1.09
N GLU A 114 -24.33 7.18 2.19
CA GLU A 114 -25.66 6.89 2.75
C GLU A 114 -26.43 8.18 3.05
N THR A 115 -25.75 9.19 3.62
CA THR A 115 -26.33 10.51 3.86
C THR A 115 -26.73 11.21 2.57
N ALA A 116 -25.90 11.13 1.51
CA ALA A 116 -26.23 11.73 0.21
C ALA A 116 -27.48 11.08 -0.42
N ILE A 117 -27.61 9.75 -0.31
CA ILE A 117 -28.77 9.00 -0.76
C ILE A 117 -30.03 9.42 0.02
N GLU A 118 -29.97 9.43 1.36
CA GLU A 118 -31.11 9.78 2.23
C GLU A 118 -31.59 11.20 2.01
N GLN A 119 -30.66 12.14 1.80
CA GLN A 119 -30.98 13.56 1.63
C GLN A 119 -31.20 13.95 0.17
N SER A 120 -31.09 13.03 -0.77
CA SER A 120 -31.17 13.31 -2.21
C SER A 120 -30.24 14.46 -2.63
N THR A 121 -29.00 14.45 -2.11
CA THR A 121 -27.98 15.43 -2.46
C THR A 121 -26.95 14.81 -3.40
N PRO A 122 -26.23 15.62 -4.22
CA PRO A 122 -25.16 15.09 -5.06
C PRO A 122 -24.11 14.33 -4.22
N ALA A 123 -23.70 13.19 -4.73
CA ALA A 123 -22.66 12.39 -4.10
C ALA A 123 -21.29 12.76 -4.66
N GLU A 124 -20.29 12.88 -3.77
CA GLU A 124 -18.89 12.98 -4.20
C GLU A 124 -18.32 11.62 -4.57
N LEU A 125 -18.91 10.54 -4.04
CA LEU A 125 -18.50 9.16 -4.22
C LEU A 125 -19.38 8.45 -5.25
N CYS A 126 -18.75 7.64 -6.14
CA CYS A 126 -19.44 6.76 -7.08
C CYS A 126 -19.37 5.30 -6.66
N ALA A 127 -18.21 4.83 -6.24
CA ALA A 127 -18.03 3.43 -5.91
C ALA A 127 -16.98 3.20 -4.82
N VAL A 128 -17.18 2.12 -4.09
CA VAL A 128 -16.15 1.46 -3.29
C VAL A 128 -16.09 0.03 -3.79
N ARG A 129 -14.97 -0.38 -4.30
CA ARG A 129 -14.73 -1.76 -4.77
C ARG A 129 -13.44 -2.27 -4.21
N TRP A 130 -13.20 -3.57 -4.28
CA TRP A 130 -11.96 -4.14 -3.82
C TRP A 130 -11.41 -5.18 -4.80
N GLU A 131 -10.13 -5.40 -4.72
CA GLU A 131 -9.41 -6.42 -5.45
C GLU A 131 -8.38 -7.07 -4.53
N ARG A 132 -7.90 -8.26 -4.90
CA ARG A 132 -6.91 -9.01 -4.15
C ARG A 132 -5.81 -9.53 -5.06
N VAL A 133 -4.65 -9.74 -4.43
CA VAL A 133 -3.53 -10.46 -5.03
C VAL A 133 -2.98 -11.42 -3.99
N TRP A 134 -2.71 -12.64 -4.41
CA TRP A 134 -2.08 -13.66 -3.59
C TRP A 134 -0.57 -13.70 -3.87
N THR A 135 0.22 -13.78 -2.80
CA THR A 135 1.66 -14.07 -2.84
C THR A 135 1.91 -15.15 -1.80
N ASP A 136 2.05 -16.39 -2.21
CA ASP A 136 2.08 -17.57 -1.32
C ASP A 136 0.86 -17.59 -0.38
N SER A 137 1.09 -17.54 0.94
CA SER A 137 0.04 -17.48 1.97
C SER A 137 -0.43 -16.05 2.28
N ILE A 138 0.08 -15.05 1.60
CA ILE A 138 -0.23 -13.64 1.89
C ILE A 138 -1.28 -13.15 0.90
N VAL A 139 -2.40 -12.66 1.42
CA VAL A 139 -3.37 -11.89 0.65
C VAL A 139 -3.08 -10.40 0.78
N SER A 140 -2.99 -9.73 -0.34
CA SER A 140 -2.94 -8.25 -0.43
C SER A 140 -4.27 -7.76 -0.96
N LEU A 141 -4.97 -6.95 -0.17
CA LEU A 141 -6.26 -6.36 -0.52
C LEU A 141 -6.07 -4.89 -0.88
N ALA A 142 -6.65 -4.46 -1.99
CA ALA A 142 -6.84 -3.04 -2.28
C ALA A 142 -8.32 -2.70 -2.23
N VAL A 143 -8.70 -1.76 -1.36
CA VAL A 143 -10.02 -1.14 -1.40
C VAL A 143 -9.89 0.19 -2.13
N ILE A 144 -10.67 0.34 -3.18
CA ILE A 144 -10.60 1.45 -4.14
C ILE A 144 -11.86 2.27 -3.98
N VAL A 145 -11.68 3.52 -3.58
CA VAL A 145 -12.74 4.51 -3.44
C VAL A 145 -12.72 5.40 -4.68
N GLU A 146 -13.78 5.37 -5.46
CA GLU A 146 -13.91 6.11 -6.72
C GLU A 146 -14.84 7.31 -6.54
N TYR A 147 -14.34 8.49 -6.86
CA TYR A 147 -15.07 9.74 -6.72
C TYR A 147 -15.68 10.19 -8.05
N ALA A 148 -16.79 10.90 -7.98
CA ALA A 148 -17.54 11.40 -9.14
C ALA A 148 -16.70 12.27 -10.08
N GLU A 149 -15.70 12.93 -9.57
CA GLU A 149 -14.73 13.74 -10.34
C GLU A 149 -13.70 12.88 -11.12
N GLY A 150 -13.78 11.55 -11.04
CA GLY A 150 -12.90 10.62 -11.74
C GLY A 150 -11.54 10.46 -11.06
N THR A 151 -11.43 10.70 -9.76
CA THR A 151 -10.25 10.36 -8.96
C THR A 151 -10.51 9.12 -8.12
N SER A 152 -9.44 8.48 -7.66
CA SER A 152 -9.55 7.32 -6.79
C SER A 152 -8.59 7.43 -5.60
N HIS A 153 -9.02 6.87 -4.48
CA HIS A 153 -8.18 6.66 -3.31
C HIS A 153 -8.02 5.15 -3.07
N TYR A 154 -6.82 4.73 -2.65
CA TYR A 154 -6.47 3.33 -2.50
C TYR A 154 -6.06 3.04 -1.07
N TYR A 155 -6.76 2.10 -0.42
CA TYR A 155 -6.43 1.55 0.88
C TYR A 155 -5.85 0.16 0.67
N ILE A 156 -4.63 -0.07 1.12
CA ILE A 156 -3.92 -1.33 0.90
C ILE A 156 -3.67 -2.02 2.23
N TYR A 157 -4.01 -3.31 2.27
CA TYR A 157 -3.82 -4.17 3.43
C TYR A 157 -3.14 -5.47 3.00
N HIS A 158 -2.21 -5.95 3.82
CA HIS A 158 -1.54 -7.23 3.58
C HIS A 158 -1.75 -8.14 4.79
N PHE A 159 -2.12 -9.39 4.57
CA PHE A 159 -2.35 -10.34 5.64
C PHE A 159 -1.74 -11.70 5.31
N ASP A 160 -0.86 -12.18 6.19
CA ASP A 160 -0.28 -13.53 6.10
C ASP A 160 -1.24 -14.52 6.77
N CYS A 161 -1.98 -15.26 5.96
CA CYS A 161 -2.99 -16.21 6.41
C CYS A 161 -2.37 -17.39 7.18
N ALA A 162 -1.18 -17.84 6.81
CA ALA A 162 -0.51 -18.96 7.47
C ALA A 162 -0.05 -18.60 8.89
N ASN A 163 0.40 -17.37 9.10
CA ASN A 163 0.87 -16.88 10.39
C ASN A 163 -0.20 -16.07 11.14
N SER A 164 -1.35 -15.81 10.52
CA SER A 164 -2.44 -14.99 11.07
C SER A 164 -1.95 -13.64 11.59
N ILE A 165 -1.26 -12.88 10.73
CA ILE A 165 -0.74 -11.55 11.07
C ILE A 165 -0.98 -10.54 9.94
N GLU A 166 -1.32 -9.30 10.29
CA GLU A 166 -1.27 -8.16 9.38
C GLU A 166 0.20 -7.79 9.14
N LEU A 167 0.56 -7.54 7.89
CA LEU A 167 1.88 -7.06 7.49
C LEU A 167 1.78 -5.59 7.09
N ASP A 168 2.63 -4.74 7.65
CA ASP A 168 2.83 -3.41 7.10
C ASP A 168 3.62 -3.47 5.77
N SER A 169 3.62 -2.37 5.04
CA SER A 169 4.32 -2.29 3.74
C SER A 169 5.81 -2.62 3.84
N ALA A 170 6.47 -2.25 4.94
CA ALA A 170 7.90 -2.54 5.12
C ALA A 170 8.16 -4.04 5.36
N HIS A 171 7.28 -4.72 6.11
CA HIS A 171 7.35 -6.18 6.27
C HIS A 171 7.07 -6.90 4.95
N MET A 172 6.08 -6.43 4.20
CA MET A 172 5.75 -7.00 2.89
C MET A 172 6.91 -6.84 1.90
N LEU A 173 7.54 -5.67 1.81
CA LEU A 173 8.74 -5.46 0.97
C LEU A 173 9.86 -6.43 1.33
N ARG A 174 10.12 -6.65 2.62
CA ARG A 174 11.13 -7.63 3.06
C ARG A 174 10.79 -9.06 2.64
N ARG A 175 9.50 -9.45 2.69
CA ARG A 175 9.05 -10.75 2.19
C ARG A 175 9.29 -10.92 0.70
N LEU A 176 9.15 -9.85 -0.06
CA LEU A 176 9.42 -9.81 -1.50
C LEU A 176 10.92 -9.68 -1.84
N GLY A 177 11.80 -9.57 -0.84
CA GLY A 177 13.24 -9.38 -1.05
C GLY A 177 13.63 -8.00 -1.59
N ILE A 178 12.74 -7.00 -1.43
CA ILE A 178 12.95 -5.63 -1.92
C ILE A 178 13.42 -4.76 -0.75
N SER A 179 14.57 -4.09 -0.92
CA SER A 179 15.04 -3.14 0.08
C SER A 179 14.20 -1.86 0.07
N MET A 180 14.07 -1.21 1.22
CA MET A 180 13.36 0.07 1.34
C MET A 180 14.00 1.16 0.47
N ASP A 181 15.32 1.16 0.35
CA ASP A 181 16.04 2.15 -0.46
C ASP A 181 15.76 1.96 -1.96
N ASP A 182 15.80 0.71 -2.45
CA ASP A 182 15.47 0.39 -3.85
C ASP A 182 14.01 0.73 -4.15
N TYR A 183 13.10 0.37 -3.22
CA TYR A 183 11.69 0.71 -3.33
C TYR A 183 11.49 2.22 -3.43
N THR A 184 12.01 2.98 -2.47
CA THR A 184 11.87 4.45 -2.44
C THR A 184 12.46 5.10 -3.69
N ALA A 185 13.62 4.62 -4.15
CA ALA A 185 14.23 5.13 -5.38
C ALA A 185 13.38 4.83 -6.62
N ALA A 186 12.77 3.63 -6.70
CA ALA A 186 11.88 3.26 -7.79
C ALA A 186 10.59 4.11 -7.79
N VAL A 187 9.97 4.29 -6.63
CA VAL A 187 8.75 5.10 -6.46
C VAL A 187 9.01 6.55 -6.86
N ARG A 188 10.11 7.15 -6.40
CA ARG A 188 10.49 8.53 -6.78
C ARG A 188 10.68 8.69 -8.28
N ARG A 189 11.35 7.73 -8.93
CA ARG A 189 11.53 7.75 -10.40
C ARG A 189 10.18 7.65 -11.12
N ALA A 190 9.33 6.72 -10.70
CA ALA A 190 8.02 6.52 -11.30
C ALA A 190 7.12 7.76 -11.13
N ALA A 191 7.10 8.36 -9.93
CA ALA A 191 6.36 9.59 -9.66
C ALA A 191 6.84 10.77 -10.50
N ALA A 192 8.18 10.94 -10.64
CA ALA A 192 8.77 11.96 -11.50
C ALA A 192 8.34 11.78 -12.96
N GLN A 193 8.45 10.56 -13.49
CA GLN A 193 8.06 10.24 -14.86
C GLN A 193 6.55 10.41 -15.10
N ALA A 194 5.71 10.04 -14.12
CA ALA A 194 4.26 10.24 -14.22
C ALA A 194 3.92 11.73 -14.27
N PHE A 195 4.55 12.55 -13.42
CA PHE A 195 4.41 14.00 -13.45
C PHE A 195 4.86 14.58 -14.80
N ASP A 196 6.04 14.19 -15.28
CA ASP A 196 6.59 14.68 -16.54
C ASP A 196 5.69 14.32 -17.72
N ARG A 197 5.09 13.12 -17.74
CA ARG A 197 4.09 12.74 -18.77
C ARG A 197 2.80 13.54 -18.68
N GLN A 198 2.31 13.78 -17.46
CA GLN A 198 1.08 14.57 -17.25
C GLN A 198 1.20 16.00 -17.79
N TYR A 199 2.39 16.58 -17.75
CA TYR A 199 2.65 17.95 -18.18
C TYR A 199 3.47 18.03 -19.47
N ALA A 200 3.65 16.92 -20.20
CA ALA A 200 4.34 16.91 -21.47
C ALA A 200 3.60 17.80 -22.49
N GLY A 201 4.28 18.87 -22.96
CA GLY A 201 3.70 19.81 -23.92
C GLY A 201 2.71 20.84 -23.34
N ALA A 202 2.51 20.86 -22.02
CA ALA A 202 1.71 21.90 -21.38
C ALA A 202 2.37 23.27 -21.52
N ASP A 203 1.55 24.30 -21.85
CA ASP A 203 2.03 25.67 -21.85
C ASP A 203 2.46 26.08 -20.42
N PRO A 204 3.73 26.45 -20.20
CA PRO A 204 4.18 26.88 -18.89
C PRO A 204 3.41 28.10 -18.32
N ALA A 205 2.78 28.90 -19.19
CA ALA A 205 1.95 30.02 -18.74
C ALA A 205 0.63 29.59 -18.10
N ILE A 206 0.18 28.36 -18.35
CA ILE A 206 -1.01 27.80 -17.74
C ILE A 206 -0.68 27.31 -16.33
N GLY A 207 -1.42 27.80 -15.32
CA GLY A 207 -1.34 27.26 -13.95
C GLY A 207 -0.17 27.75 -13.11
N GLY A 208 0.36 28.96 -13.34
CA GLY A 208 1.33 29.58 -12.43
C GLY A 208 2.77 29.65 -12.96
N GLY A 209 3.02 29.18 -14.18
CA GLY A 209 4.32 29.32 -14.86
C GLY A 209 5.28 28.16 -14.64
N ALA A 210 6.38 28.15 -15.40
CA ALA A 210 7.39 27.08 -15.36
C ALA A 210 8.00 26.87 -13.96
N ALA A 211 8.17 27.93 -13.19
CA ALA A 211 8.72 27.85 -11.83
C ALA A 211 7.78 27.06 -10.88
N TYR A 212 6.48 27.28 -11.00
CA TYR A 212 5.50 26.54 -10.21
C TYR A 212 5.45 25.05 -10.59
N LEU A 213 5.50 24.73 -11.88
CA LEU A 213 5.58 23.36 -12.36
C LEU A 213 6.80 22.62 -11.81
N LEU A 214 7.97 23.28 -11.84
CA LEU A 214 9.19 22.71 -11.25
C LEU A 214 9.06 22.48 -9.74
N GLN A 215 8.45 23.41 -9.02
CA GLN A 215 8.18 23.27 -7.60
C GLN A 215 7.19 22.11 -7.33
N LEU A 216 6.09 22.03 -8.06
CA LEU A 216 5.08 20.96 -7.90
C LEU A 216 5.68 19.58 -8.21
N ARG A 217 6.55 19.50 -9.24
CA ARG A 217 7.31 18.29 -9.53
C ARG A 217 8.22 17.89 -8.36
N ALA A 218 8.99 18.84 -7.84
CA ALA A 218 9.87 18.57 -6.69
C ALA A 218 9.09 18.10 -5.47
N MET A 219 7.93 18.69 -5.18
CA MET A 219 7.03 18.27 -4.11
C MET A 219 6.46 16.87 -4.35
N THR A 220 6.07 16.54 -5.60
CA THR A 220 5.60 15.19 -5.98
C THR A 220 6.67 14.13 -5.69
N VAL A 221 7.91 14.38 -6.12
CA VAL A 221 9.03 13.46 -5.89
C VAL A 221 9.38 13.34 -4.40
N ALA A 222 9.34 14.46 -3.67
CA ALA A 222 9.58 14.46 -2.23
C ALA A 222 8.52 13.68 -1.47
N ALA A 223 7.24 13.87 -1.79
CA ALA A 223 6.13 13.13 -1.17
C ALA A 223 6.24 11.61 -1.40
N ALA A 224 6.69 11.20 -2.58
CA ALA A 224 6.94 9.79 -2.92
C ALA A 224 8.12 9.15 -2.17
N GLY A 225 8.85 9.89 -1.36
CA GLY A 225 10.01 9.41 -0.61
C GLY A 225 9.95 9.70 0.89
N ASN A 226 8.77 9.91 1.44
CA ASN A 226 8.56 10.09 2.88
C ASN A 226 8.86 8.79 3.66
N SER A 227 8.89 8.91 4.99
CA SER A 227 9.24 7.81 5.91
C SER A 227 8.34 6.59 5.78
N ASP A 228 7.06 6.80 5.45
CA ASP A 228 6.12 5.73 5.23
C ASP A 228 6.17 5.29 3.77
N PRO A 229 6.28 3.97 3.50
CA PRO A 229 6.24 3.47 2.14
C PRO A 229 4.92 3.86 1.44
N VAL A 230 5.02 4.29 0.19
CA VAL A 230 3.84 4.46 -0.67
C VAL A 230 3.08 3.13 -0.71
N PRO A 231 1.74 3.13 -0.59
CA PRO A 231 0.97 1.89 -0.70
C PRO A 231 1.22 1.16 -2.02
N PHE A 232 1.23 -0.17 -1.99
CA PHE A 232 1.46 -0.97 -3.18
C PHE A 232 0.74 -2.33 -3.13
N LEU A 233 0.53 -2.93 -4.31
CA LEU A 233 0.14 -4.31 -4.49
C LEU A 233 1.24 -5.06 -5.26
N PRO A 234 1.61 -6.28 -4.88
CA PRO A 234 2.43 -7.14 -5.72
C PRO A 234 1.64 -7.57 -6.97
N ASN A 235 2.32 -7.76 -8.10
CA ASN A 235 1.77 -8.36 -9.29
C ASN A 235 2.34 -9.79 -9.46
N GLU A 236 1.66 -10.64 -10.21
CA GLU A 236 2.08 -12.02 -10.47
C GLU A 236 3.45 -12.12 -11.15
N ASP A 237 3.86 -11.10 -11.90
CA ASP A 237 5.15 -11.03 -12.60
C ASP A 237 6.30 -10.55 -11.71
N GLY A 238 6.07 -10.36 -10.41
CA GLY A 238 7.05 -9.85 -9.45
C GLY A 238 7.26 -8.32 -9.50
N SER A 239 6.54 -7.61 -10.35
CA SER A 239 6.47 -6.14 -10.28
C SER A 239 5.54 -5.69 -9.17
N LEU A 240 5.58 -4.40 -8.82
CA LEU A 240 4.65 -3.80 -7.86
C LEU A 240 3.80 -2.74 -8.55
N ARG A 241 2.50 -2.77 -8.30
CA ARG A 241 1.60 -1.66 -8.58
C ARG A 241 1.59 -0.73 -7.37
N ILE A 242 2.15 0.46 -7.54
CA ILE A 242 2.30 1.48 -6.50
C ILE A 242 1.28 2.59 -6.68
N PHE A 243 0.93 3.29 -5.59
CA PHE A 243 -0.10 4.34 -5.60
C PHE A 243 0.42 5.67 -5.03
N PRO A 244 1.45 6.30 -5.65
CA PRO A 244 1.94 7.59 -5.19
C PRO A 244 0.93 8.70 -5.45
N SER A 245 0.94 9.73 -4.60
CA SER A 245 0.20 10.95 -4.83
C SER A 245 0.96 11.85 -5.80
N ILE A 246 0.33 12.19 -6.93
CA ILE A 246 0.88 13.08 -7.95
C ILE A 246 0.17 14.43 -7.86
N GLY A 247 0.95 15.51 -7.83
CA GLY A 247 0.41 16.87 -7.81
C GLY A 247 -0.26 17.23 -9.14
N SER A 248 -1.44 17.86 -9.06
CA SER A 248 -2.21 18.29 -10.24
C SER A 248 -2.56 19.77 -10.15
N ILE A 249 -2.29 20.53 -11.22
CA ILE A 249 -2.72 21.91 -11.38
C ILE A 249 -4.21 21.95 -11.72
N ALA A 250 -4.64 21.14 -12.67
CA ALA A 250 -5.99 21.15 -13.21
C ALA A 250 -7.07 20.91 -12.11
N ARG A 251 -6.72 20.13 -11.08
CA ARG A 251 -7.61 19.81 -9.97
C ARG A 251 -7.17 20.44 -8.64
N ALA A 252 -6.13 21.28 -8.66
CA ALA A 252 -5.56 21.96 -7.49
C ALA A 252 -5.33 21.05 -6.28
N GLY A 253 -4.86 19.80 -6.50
CA GLY A 253 -4.73 18.80 -5.44
C GLY A 253 -3.68 17.74 -5.72
N TRP A 254 -3.69 16.73 -4.85
CA TRP A 254 -2.83 15.56 -4.91
C TRP A 254 -3.69 14.32 -5.08
N TYR A 255 -3.39 13.50 -6.08
CA TYR A 255 -4.22 12.35 -6.44
C TYR A 255 -3.37 11.10 -6.50
N MET A 256 -3.82 10.04 -5.86
CA MET A 256 -3.19 8.74 -5.94
C MET A 256 -3.29 8.21 -7.38
N THR A 257 -2.15 7.86 -7.93
CA THR A 257 -2.05 7.43 -9.33
C THR A 257 -1.43 6.04 -9.37
N PRO A 258 -2.12 5.03 -9.92
CA PRO A 258 -1.57 3.69 -10.06
C PRO A 258 -0.43 3.68 -11.07
N LEU A 259 0.75 3.23 -10.65
CA LEU A 259 1.94 3.08 -11.48
C LEU A 259 2.54 1.69 -11.25
N THR A 260 3.21 1.13 -12.25
CA THR A 260 3.92 -0.14 -12.11
C THR A 260 5.43 0.11 -12.03
N VAL A 261 6.08 -0.56 -11.08
CA VAL A 261 7.54 -0.58 -10.94
C VAL A 261 8.03 -2.01 -10.90
N SER A 262 9.15 -2.28 -11.59
CA SER A 262 9.79 -3.58 -11.61
C SER A 262 11.14 -3.49 -10.91
N PHE A 263 11.47 -4.54 -10.16
CA PHE A 263 12.75 -4.72 -9.48
C PHE A 263 13.46 -5.86 -10.21
N GLY A 264 14.55 -5.54 -10.92
CA GLY A 264 15.36 -6.58 -11.55
C GLY A 264 15.88 -7.54 -10.47
N SER A 265 15.72 -8.85 -10.66
CA SER A 265 16.60 -9.80 -9.99
C SER A 265 18.03 -9.35 -10.29
N ALA A 266 18.87 -9.33 -9.25
CA ALA A 266 20.27 -8.91 -9.36
C ALA A 266 21.04 -9.87 -10.30
N GLU A 267 20.77 -9.80 -11.58
CA GLU A 267 21.69 -10.27 -12.61
C GLU A 267 22.73 -9.17 -12.81
N THR A 268 23.92 -9.47 -12.39
CA THR A 268 25.15 -8.74 -12.70
C THR A 268 25.20 -8.42 -14.20
N GLY A 269 24.97 -7.15 -14.56
CA GLY A 269 25.37 -6.68 -15.88
C GLY A 269 24.38 -5.75 -16.58
N THR A 270 24.83 -4.52 -16.72
CA THR A 270 24.43 -3.51 -17.72
C THR A 270 22.97 -3.06 -17.70
N GLY A 271 22.77 -1.85 -17.17
CA GLY A 271 21.49 -1.18 -17.05
C GLY A 271 20.70 -1.08 -18.35
N ALA A 272 19.67 -1.91 -18.44
CA ALA A 272 18.57 -1.67 -19.36
C ALA A 272 17.57 -0.69 -18.71
N PRO A 273 16.99 0.26 -19.45
CA PRO A 273 16.00 1.16 -18.91
C PRO A 273 14.75 0.39 -18.48
N ILE A 274 14.31 0.61 -17.24
CA ILE A 274 13.07 0.07 -16.70
C ILE A 274 11.92 0.58 -17.56
N GLN A 275 11.26 -0.31 -18.30
CA GLN A 275 10.06 0.04 -19.04
C GLN A 275 8.89 0.16 -18.06
N SER A 276 8.39 1.38 -17.87
CA SER A 276 7.12 1.60 -17.20
C SER A 276 5.99 1.31 -18.19
N ASN A 277 5.35 0.17 -18.07
CA ASN A 277 4.10 -0.09 -18.78
C ASN A 277 2.97 0.61 -18.03
N SER A 278 2.57 1.78 -18.51
CA SER A 278 1.29 2.37 -18.16
C SER A 278 0.22 1.66 -18.99
N SER A 279 -0.57 0.79 -18.40
CA SER A 279 -1.81 0.34 -19.02
C SER A 279 -2.77 1.53 -19.14
N ASP A 280 -3.15 1.81 -20.38
CA ASP A 280 -3.96 2.90 -20.89
C ASP A 280 -5.35 3.00 -20.24
N VAL A 281 -5.48 3.76 -19.17
CA VAL A 281 -6.81 4.20 -18.70
C VAL A 281 -6.95 5.72 -18.70
N TRP A 282 -5.89 6.50 -18.97
CA TRP A 282 -5.92 7.95 -18.91
C TRP A 282 -5.59 8.67 -20.22
N ALA A 283 -5.77 8.00 -21.36
CA ALA A 283 -5.58 8.61 -22.68
C ALA A 283 -6.83 9.35 -23.19
N ALA A 284 -7.57 10.07 -22.36
CA ALA A 284 -8.66 10.91 -22.83
C ALA A 284 -8.97 12.04 -21.84
N ILE A 285 -8.03 12.93 -21.57
CA ILE A 285 -8.39 14.31 -21.25
C ILE A 285 -7.77 15.16 -22.33
N THR A 286 -8.42 15.17 -23.46
CA THR A 286 -8.29 16.22 -24.46
C THR A 286 -8.73 17.51 -23.79
N LEU A 287 -7.82 18.45 -23.62
CA LEU A 287 -8.14 19.84 -23.31
C LEU A 287 -8.78 20.44 -24.57
N ASP A 288 -10.03 20.11 -24.85
CA ASP A 288 -10.86 20.89 -25.75
C ASP A 288 -11.46 22.04 -24.94
N GLY A 289 -10.66 23.10 -24.83
CA GLY A 289 -11.12 24.40 -24.43
C GLY A 289 -11.67 25.13 -25.66
N THR A 290 -12.96 25.26 -25.76
CA THR A 290 -13.64 26.38 -26.42
C THR A 290 -14.68 26.95 -25.47
#